data_bed6b776e03143ff2f88bfca8b43d12a
#
_entry.id   bed6b776e03143ff2f88bfca8b43d12a
#
_cell.length_a   1.000
_cell.length_b   1.000
_cell.length_c   1.000
_cell.angle_alpha   90.00
_cell.angle_beta   90.00
_cell.angle_gamma   90.00
#
_symmetry.space_group_name_H-M   'P 1'
#
loop_
_entity.id
_entity.type
_entity.pdbx_description
1 polymer ?
#
loop_
_entity_poly.entity_id
_entity_poly.type
_entity_poly.pdbx_seq_one_letter_code
_entity_poly.pdbx_strand_id
1 'polypeptide(L)' 'METPDEKWFRERLRHFLEIRHPPRQFHHVMIERRSRLAFESYAQSVELGVPAASAVRAADKVLFRGLLFSKYD' A
#
# COMPACT_ATOMS: atom_id res chain seq x y z
N MET A 1 -13.40 -12.64 7.64
CA MET A 1 -12.39 -12.16 6.71
C MET A 1 -12.46 -10.65 6.59
N GLU A 2 -11.33 -10.02 6.68
CA GLU A 2 -11.30 -8.56 6.70
C GLU A 2 -11.29 -7.97 5.30
N THR A 3 -12.01 -6.88 5.16
CA THR A 3 -11.99 -6.13 3.92
C THR A 3 -10.83 -5.14 3.98
N PRO A 4 -10.03 -5.05 2.92
CA PRO A 4 -8.94 -4.07 2.91
C PRO A 4 -9.48 -2.66 3.11
N ASP A 5 -8.91 -1.95 4.05
CA ASP A 5 -9.25 -0.56 4.29
C ASP A 5 -7.96 0.23 4.44
N GLU A 6 -8.10 1.51 4.78
CA GLU A 6 -6.90 2.36 4.89
C GLU A 6 -5.94 1.81 5.92
N LYS A 7 -6.46 1.33 7.04
CA LYS A 7 -5.62 0.76 8.08
C LYS A 7 -4.91 -0.49 7.60
N TRP A 8 -5.61 -1.32 6.85
CA TRP A 8 -5.03 -2.55 6.31
C TRP A 8 -3.83 -2.24 5.42
N PHE A 9 -3.97 -1.24 4.55
CA PHE A 9 -2.87 -0.85 3.68
C PHE A 9 -1.73 -0.22 4.46
N ARG A 10 -2.07 0.55 5.49
CA ARG A 10 -1.05 1.18 6.32
C ARG A 10 -0.20 0.13 7.02
N GLU A 11 -0.84 -0.93 7.53
CA GLU A 11 -0.11 -2.00 8.19
C GLU A 11 0.79 -2.74 7.22
N ARG A 12 0.32 -2.96 6.01
CA ARG A 12 1.14 -3.62 5.01
C ARG A 12 2.37 -2.80 4.68
N LEU A 13 2.20 -1.52 4.50
CA LEU A 13 3.34 -0.66 4.17
C LEU A 13 4.33 -0.59 5.32
N ARG A 14 3.81 -0.44 6.52
CA ARG A 14 4.66 -0.37 7.69
C ARG A 14 5.47 -1.65 7.85
N HIS A 15 4.83 -2.78 7.69
CA HIS A 15 5.50 -4.07 7.80
C HIS A 15 6.58 -4.21 6.75
N PHE A 16 6.29 -3.82 5.52
CA PHE A 16 7.26 -3.87 4.45
C PHE A 16 8.49 -3.03 4.77
N LEU A 17 8.26 -1.83 5.26
CA LEU A 17 9.37 -0.93 5.57
C LEU A 17 10.21 -1.44 6.73
N GLU A 18 9.57 -2.05 7.71
CA GLU A 18 10.29 -2.60 8.85
C GLU A 18 11.23 -3.72 8.43
N ILE A 19 10.80 -4.52 7.48
CA ILE A 19 11.61 -5.64 7.01
C ILE A 19 12.71 -5.18 6.08
N ARG A 20 12.37 -4.27 5.16
CA ARG A 20 13.31 -3.88 4.11
C ARG A 20 14.26 -2.78 4.51
N HIS A 21 13.80 -1.90 5.40
CA HIS A 21 14.58 -0.74 5.79
C HIS A 21 14.56 -0.56 7.31
N PRO A 22 14.95 -1.58 8.07
CA PRO A 22 14.76 -1.51 9.52
C PRO A 22 15.45 -0.35 10.21
N PRO A 23 16.64 0.08 9.80
CA PRO A 23 17.28 1.18 10.55
C PRO A 23 16.71 2.55 10.26
N ARG A 24 15.81 2.66 9.31
CA ARG A 24 15.31 3.95 8.91
C ARG A 24 14.09 4.32 9.70
N GLN A 25 13.98 5.61 9.95
CA GLN A 25 12.75 6.14 10.50
C GLN A 25 11.81 6.48 9.38
N PHE A 26 10.56 6.11 9.55
CA PHE A 26 9.57 6.30 8.52
C PHE A 26 8.74 7.51 8.82
N HIS A 27 8.43 8.28 7.80
CA HIS A 27 7.60 9.45 7.94
C HIS A 27 6.13 9.03 8.00
N HIS A 28 5.49 9.36 9.10
CA HIS A 28 4.06 9.05 9.25
C HIS A 28 3.24 9.63 8.12
N VAL A 29 3.59 10.84 7.71
CA VAL A 29 2.85 11.51 6.64
C VAL A 29 2.91 10.70 5.36
N MET A 30 4.10 10.19 5.04
CA MET A 30 4.26 9.39 3.83
C MET A 30 3.45 8.12 3.89
N ILE A 31 3.51 7.44 5.04
CA ILE A 31 2.79 6.18 5.21
C ILE A 31 1.29 6.42 5.12
N GLU A 32 0.79 7.45 5.77
CA GLU A 32 -0.64 7.72 5.75
C GLU A 32 -1.12 8.14 4.37
N ARG A 33 -0.34 8.95 3.68
CA ARG A 33 -0.71 9.39 2.35
C ARG A 33 -0.78 8.21 1.38
N ARG A 34 0.24 7.37 1.40
CA ARG A 34 0.25 6.23 0.50
C ARG A 34 -0.87 5.25 0.83
N SER A 35 -1.14 5.05 2.11
CA SER A 35 -2.21 4.15 2.52
C SER A 35 -3.56 4.65 2.05
N ARG A 36 -3.78 5.95 2.16
CA ARG A 36 -5.05 6.53 1.70
C ARG A 36 -5.19 6.39 0.20
N LEU A 37 -4.13 6.72 -0.54
CA LEU A 37 -4.18 6.62 -2.00
C LEU A 37 -4.40 5.18 -2.44
N ALA A 38 -3.75 4.24 -1.76
CA ALA A 38 -3.92 2.83 -2.09
C ALA A 38 -5.35 2.38 -1.82
N PHE A 39 -5.91 2.80 -0.69
CA PHE A 39 -7.28 2.43 -0.37
C PHE A 39 -8.25 3.04 -1.37
N GLU A 40 -8.03 4.30 -1.75
CA GLU A 40 -8.90 4.94 -2.74
C GLU A 40 -8.84 4.20 -4.07
N SER A 41 -7.66 3.79 -4.47
CA SER A 41 -7.50 3.03 -5.70
C SER A 41 -8.24 1.70 -5.62
N TYR A 42 -8.11 1.03 -4.47
CA TYR A 42 -8.81 -0.22 -4.25
C TYR A 42 -10.33 -0.03 -4.33
N ALA A 43 -10.83 0.94 -3.60
CA ALA A 43 -12.27 1.17 -3.54
C ALA A 43 -12.82 1.52 -4.90
N GLN A 44 -12.11 2.36 -5.64
CA GLN A 44 -12.55 2.76 -6.96
C GLN A 44 -12.58 1.57 -7.91
N SER A 45 -11.56 0.71 -7.83
CA SER A 45 -11.51 -0.47 -8.68
C SER A 45 -12.67 -1.41 -8.40
N VAL A 46 -12.96 -1.62 -7.11
CA VAL A 46 -14.07 -2.49 -6.73
C VAL A 46 -15.39 -1.89 -7.23
N GLU A 47 -15.53 -0.59 -7.13
CA GLU A 47 -16.73 0.08 -7.61
C GLU A 47 -16.94 -0.10 -9.11
N LEU A 48 -15.84 -0.17 -9.84
CA LEU A 48 -15.88 -0.35 -11.29
C LEU A 48 -16.05 -1.82 -11.68
N GLY A 49 -16.19 -2.72 -10.72
CA GLY A 49 -16.40 -4.12 -11.01
C GLY A 49 -15.14 -4.95 -11.10
N VAL A 50 -14.00 -4.39 -10.74
CA VAL A 50 -12.75 -5.14 -10.76
C VAL A 50 -12.75 -6.16 -9.62
N PRO A 51 -12.36 -7.40 -9.87
CA PRO A 51 -12.28 -8.38 -8.78
C PRO A 51 -11.38 -7.93 -7.67
N ALA A 52 -11.72 -8.31 -6.45
CA ALA A 52 -11.00 -7.83 -5.28
C ALA A 52 -9.49 -8.10 -5.35
N ALA A 53 -9.12 -9.28 -5.81
CA ALA A 53 -7.70 -9.62 -5.90
C ALA A 53 -6.96 -8.69 -6.85
N SER A 54 -7.58 -8.35 -7.96
CA SER A 54 -6.96 -7.42 -8.93
C SER A 54 -6.94 -6.01 -8.39
N ALA A 55 -7.99 -5.64 -7.65
CA ALA A 55 -8.07 -4.31 -7.05
C ALA A 55 -6.96 -4.13 -6.01
N VAL A 56 -6.69 -5.16 -5.23
CA VAL A 56 -5.59 -5.11 -4.25
C VAL A 56 -4.26 -4.97 -4.98
N ARG A 57 -4.10 -5.69 -6.07
CA ARG A 57 -2.85 -5.62 -6.82
C ARG A 57 -2.61 -4.22 -7.37
N ALA A 58 -3.66 -3.59 -7.88
CA ALA A 58 -3.55 -2.23 -8.38
C ALA A 58 -3.22 -1.26 -7.24
N ALA A 59 -3.85 -1.47 -6.09
CA ALA A 59 -3.59 -0.63 -4.93
C ALA A 59 -2.16 -0.79 -4.43
N ASP A 60 -1.63 -2.00 -4.48
CA ASP A 60 -0.26 -2.25 -4.06
C ASP A 60 0.74 -1.47 -4.91
N LYS A 61 0.44 -1.28 -6.18
CA LYS A 61 1.31 -0.49 -7.03
C LYS A 61 1.40 0.95 -6.55
N VAL A 62 0.31 1.47 -6.03
CA VAL A 62 0.30 2.81 -5.46
C VAL A 62 1.02 2.81 -4.12
N LEU A 63 0.73 1.80 -3.30
CA LEU A 63 1.27 1.74 -1.95
C LEU A 63 2.80 1.65 -1.94
N PHE A 64 3.35 0.83 -2.80
CA PHE A 64 4.79 0.56 -2.82
C PHE A 64 5.52 1.28 -3.94
N ARG A 65 4.91 2.30 -4.48
CA ARG A 65 5.52 3.01 -5.59
C ARG A 65 6.88 3.55 -5.19
N GLY A 66 7.88 3.24 -6.00
CA GLY A 66 9.23 3.72 -5.76
C GLY A 66 9.99 2.97 -4.69
N LEU A 67 9.31 2.10 -3.94
CA LEU A 67 9.96 1.36 -2.86
C LEU A 67 10.46 0.00 -3.32
N LEU A 68 9.76 -0.60 -4.27
CA LEU A 68 10.13 -1.93 -4.75
C LEU A 68 11.30 -1.91 -5.70
N PHE A 69 11.64 -0.74 -6.21
CA PHE A 69 12.67 -0.64 -7.23
C PHE A 69 13.95 -0.08 -6.71
N SER A 70 14.05 0.06 -5.46
CA SER A 70 15.32 0.53 -4.96
C SER A 70 16.26 -0.61 -5.01
N LYS A 71 16.39 -1.23 -5.87
CA LYS A 71 17.15 -2.27 -6.06
C LYS A 71 18.32 -2.07 -6.75
N TYR A 72 18.15 -1.56 -7.06
CA TYR A 72 19.02 -1.65 -7.53
C TYR A 72 19.71 -1.35 -6.96
N ASP A 73 19.21 -1.26 -6.65
CA ASP A 73 19.46 -1.14 -6.04
C ASP A 73 19.88 -1.56 -5.57
#